data_3dcb9150537396f7ccc706ff93a45911
#
_entry.id   3dcb9150537396f7ccc706ff93a45911
#
_cell.length_a   1.000
_cell.length_b   1.000
_cell.length_c   1.000
_cell.angle_alpha   90.00
_cell.angle_beta   90.00
_cell.angle_gamma   90.00
#
_symmetry.space_group_name_H-M   'P 1'
#
loop_
_entity.id
_entity.type
_entity.pdbx_description
1 polymer ?
#
loop_
_entity_poly.entity_id
_entity_poly.type
_entity_poly.pdbx_seq_one_letter_code
_entity_poly.pdbx_strand_id
1 'polypeptide(L)'
;PIAKAAAQQALLLDNQLAEAHISFASILMLGEWDWENSGNEFRIGIELNPGYATGHHWYAEWLLFHGRATEGLQEISLAAELDPISTAILKDQGMAFYYTRQYDKAYENAIKTLELNPDFITGFRLKSLSLQATGKFEEAITANEQWGKLTGDPVKTELSLAHIMATAGKKEEALSMTRAIVADQKLGNNDYRSIGQIYAALGNIDEAFKWLELSYIRREEALCNMKLDPKMDPLRDDPRFDALVKKIGL
;
A
#
# COMPACT_ATOMS: atom_id res chain seq x y z
N PRO A 1 13.69 15.14 7.65
CA PRO A 1 15.06 15.65 7.87
C PRO A 1 15.72 15.03 9.10
N ILE A 2 15.05 15.04 10.27
CA ILE A 2 15.64 14.56 11.54
C ILE A 2 15.97 13.07 11.49
N ALA A 3 15.04 12.21 11.06
CA ALA A 3 15.24 10.77 10.97
C ALA A 3 16.42 10.41 10.03
N LYS A 4 16.51 11.08 8.88
CA LYS A 4 17.62 10.88 7.94
C LYS A 4 18.98 11.22 8.57
N ALA A 5 19.07 12.37 9.23
CA ALA A 5 20.30 12.77 9.89
C ALA A 5 20.69 11.79 11.02
N ALA A 6 19.69 11.30 11.77
CA ALA A 6 19.95 10.31 12.83
C ALA A 6 20.45 8.97 12.27
N ALA A 7 19.84 8.46 11.19
CA ALA A 7 20.30 7.22 10.53
C ALA A 7 21.73 7.39 9.96
N GLN A 8 22.01 8.50 9.27
CA GLN A 8 23.34 8.81 8.78
C GLN A 8 24.38 8.92 9.91
N GLN A 9 24.04 9.54 11.03
CA GLN A 9 24.92 9.63 12.18
C GLN A 9 25.19 8.26 12.80
N ALA A 10 24.19 7.38 12.87
CA ALA A 10 24.38 6.00 13.33
C ALA A 10 25.37 5.24 12.44
N LEU A 11 25.24 5.35 11.11
CA LEU A 11 26.14 4.73 10.14
C LEU A 11 27.56 5.31 10.18
N LEU A 12 27.73 6.59 10.54
CA LEU A 12 29.05 7.20 10.75
C LEU A 12 29.73 6.66 12.01
N LEU A 13 28.97 6.32 13.05
CA LEU A 13 29.48 5.75 14.29
C LEU A 13 29.77 4.25 14.18
N ASP A 14 28.90 3.54 13.49
CA ASP A 14 29.01 2.09 13.25
C ASP A 14 28.37 1.72 11.90
N ASN A 15 29.21 1.46 10.92
CA ASN A 15 28.78 1.06 9.58
C ASN A 15 28.48 -0.44 9.45
N GLN A 16 28.52 -1.19 10.55
CA GLN A 16 28.09 -2.59 10.62
C GLN A 16 26.74 -2.76 11.32
N LEU A 17 26.07 -1.66 11.65
CA LEU A 17 24.76 -1.68 12.29
C LEU A 17 23.63 -1.90 11.26
N ALA A 18 23.17 -3.14 11.15
CA ALA A 18 22.13 -3.54 10.20
C ALA A 18 20.86 -2.67 10.30
N GLU A 19 20.40 -2.38 11.51
CA GLU A 19 19.21 -1.60 11.80
C GLU A 19 19.33 -0.16 11.27
N ALA A 20 20.53 0.40 11.26
CA ALA A 20 20.78 1.75 10.74
C ALA A 20 20.69 1.77 9.19
N HIS A 21 21.24 0.75 8.52
CA HIS A 21 21.09 0.58 7.07
C HIS A 21 19.61 0.42 6.67
N ILE A 22 18.88 -0.44 7.34
CA ILE A 22 17.44 -0.66 7.06
C ILE A 22 16.62 0.62 7.32
N SER A 23 16.90 1.33 8.40
CA SER A 23 16.22 2.60 8.71
C SER A 23 16.55 3.67 7.67
N PHE A 24 17.80 3.77 7.23
CA PHE A 24 18.21 4.72 6.21
C PHE A 24 17.58 4.37 4.85
N ALA A 25 17.57 3.08 4.47
CA ALA A 25 16.91 2.59 3.26
C ALA A 25 15.43 2.97 3.21
N SER A 26 14.68 2.76 4.31
CA SER A 26 13.25 3.08 4.36
C SER A 26 13.00 4.59 4.22
N ILE A 27 13.87 5.44 4.78
CA ILE A 27 13.78 6.89 4.62
C ILE A 27 14.03 7.33 3.17
N LEU A 28 15.03 6.74 2.51
CA LEU A 28 15.33 7.00 1.09
C LEU A 28 14.15 6.57 0.20
N MET A 29 13.58 5.39 0.47
CA MET A 29 12.45 4.84 -0.27
C MET A 29 11.20 5.70 -0.15
N LEU A 30 10.70 5.93 1.05
CA LEU A 30 9.40 6.57 1.29
C LEU A 30 9.48 8.10 1.26
N GLY A 31 10.59 8.67 1.75
CA GLY A 31 10.75 10.13 1.87
C GLY A 31 11.26 10.80 0.60
N GLU A 32 12.12 10.13 -0.15
CA GLU A 32 12.86 10.75 -1.26
C GLU A 32 12.58 10.09 -2.61
N TRP A 33 12.03 8.87 -2.63
CA TRP A 33 11.89 8.01 -3.81
C TRP A 33 13.26 7.75 -4.47
N ASP A 34 14.29 7.64 -3.63
CA ASP A 34 15.64 7.27 -4.05
C ASP A 34 15.76 5.73 -4.08
N TRP A 35 15.24 5.16 -5.15
CA TRP A 35 15.07 3.72 -5.30
C TRP A 35 16.38 2.95 -5.34
N GLU A 36 17.40 3.51 -5.99
CA GLU A 36 18.70 2.85 -6.15
C GLU A 36 19.43 2.76 -4.82
N ASN A 37 19.62 3.88 -4.14
CA ASN A 37 20.32 3.91 -2.86
C ASN A 37 19.55 3.13 -1.78
N SER A 38 18.21 3.22 -1.75
CA SER A 38 17.42 2.45 -0.79
C SER A 38 17.58 0.95 -0.99
N GLY A 39 17.54 0.46 -2.23
CA GLY A 39 17.77 -0.96 -2.53
C GLY A 39 19.17 -1.46 -2.16
N ASN A 40 20.20 -0.62 -2.28
CA ASN A 40 21.54 -0.92 -1.85
C ASN A 40 21.62 -1.06 -0.33
N GLU A 41 21.08 -0.09 0.40
CA GLU A 41 21.09 -0.06 1.86
C GLU A 41 20.27 -1.23 2.46
N PHE A 42 19.14 -1.61 1.86
CA PHE A 42 18.39 -2.81 2.28
C PHE A 42 19.24 -4.07 2.17
N ARG A 43 19.95 -4.26 1.04
CA ARG A 43 20.80 -5.45 0.85
C ARG A 43 21.93 -5.50 1.86
N ILE A 44 22.63 -4.38 2.11
CA ILE A 44 23.67 -4.30 3.12
C ILE A 44 23.13 -4.68 4.50
N GLY A 45 22.00 -4.10 4.91
CA GLY A 45 21.38 -4.39 6.21
C GLY A 45 21.01 -5.87 6.38
N ILE A 46 20.47 -6.51 5.34
CA ILE A 46 20.12 -7.94 5.37
C ILE A 46 21.38 -8.82 5.39
N GLU A 47 22.44 -8.47 4.65
CA GLU A 47 23.73 -9.18 4.69
C GLU A 47 24.38 -9.12 6.08
N LEU A 48 24.29 -7.98 6.76
CA LEU A 48 24.81 -7.78 8.11
C LEU A 48 24.01 -8.55 9.18
N ASN A 49 22.70 -8.61 9.04
CA ASN A 49 21.83 -9.34 9.96
C ASN A 49 20.70 -10.09 9.22
N PRO A 50 20.98 -11.32 8.73
CA PRO A 50 19.98 -12.12 8.01
C PRO A 50 18.79 -12.59 8.87
N GLY A 51 18.85 -12.44 10.19
CA GLY A 51 17.75 -12.74 11.13
C GLY A 51 16.87 -11.54 11.47
N TYR A 52 17.11 -10.38 10.86
CA TYR A 52 16.38 -9.16 11.18
C TYR A 52 15.04 -9.07 10.43
N ALA A 53 13.97 -9.54 11.05
CA ALA A 53 12.62 -9.59 10.46
C ALA A 53 12.19 -8.26 9.81
N THR A 54 12.45 -7.13 10.48
CA THR A 54 12.12 -5.80 9.97
C THR A 54 12.88 -5.47 8.68
N GLY A 55 14.11 -5.93 8.52
CA GLY A 55 14.92 -5.76 7.30
C GLY A 55 14.25 -6.45 6.10
N HIS A 56 13.91 -7.72 6.24
CA HIS A 56 13.20 -8.50 5.22
C HIS A 56 11.83 -7.90 4.91
N HIS A 57 11.09 -7.42 5.92
CA HIS A 57 9.79 -6.76 5.76
C HIS A 57 9.89 -5.52 4.85
N TRP A 58 10.76 -4.58 5.16
CA TRP A 58 10.91 -3.35 4.37
C TRP A 58 11.51 -3.59 2.99
N TYR A 59 12.45 -4.54 2.88
CA TYR A 59 12.99 -4.93 1.57
C TYR A 59 11.93 -5.58 0.68
N ALA A 60 11.03 -6.36 1.27
CA ALA A 60 9.88 -6.91 0.53
C ALA A 60 8.99 -5.81 -0.07
N GLU A 61 8.70 -4.73 0.66
CA GLU A 61 7.95 -3.59 0.12
C GLU A 61 8.70 -2.93 -1.05
N TRP A 62 10.01 -2.72 -0.90
CA TRP A 62 10.83 -2.19 -1.99
C TRP A 62 10.75 -3.06 -3.25
N LEU A 63 10.85 -4.37 -3.11
CA LEU A 63 10.73 -5.34 -4.21
C LEU A 63 9.34 -5.26 -4.88
N LEU A 64 8.29 -5.16 -4.07
CA LEU A 64 6.92 -5.04 -4.57
C LEU A 64 6.72 -3.73 -5.36
N PHE A 65 7.23 -2.60 -4.89
CA PHE A 65 7.16 -1.33 -5.64
C PHE A 65 7.82 -1.44 -7.02
N HIS A 66 8.91 -2.21 -7.13
CA HIS A 66 9.59 -2.48 -8.40
C HIS A 66 8.92 -3.56 -9.27
N GLY A 67 7.78 -4.12 -8.84
CA GLY A 67 7.09 -5.19 -9.57
C GLY A 67 7.76 -6.58 -9.44
N ARG A 68 8.76 -6.72 -8.54
CA ARG A 68 9.45 -7.98 -8.25
C ARG A 68 8.63 -8.84 -7.28
N ALA A 69 7.41 -9.17 -7.69
CA ALA A 69 6.38 -9.72 -6.81
C ALA A 69 6.78 -11.06 -6.16
N THR A 70 7.45 -11.95 -6.91
CA THR A 70 7.89 -13.27 -6.40
C THR A 70 8.94 -13.10 -5.29
N GLU A 71 9.93 -12.25 -5.51
CA GLU A 71 10.98 -11.97 -4.53
C GLU A 71 10.41 -11.24 -3.31
N GLY A 72 9.53 -10.26 -3.52
CA GLY A 72 8.84 -9.59 -2.42
C GLY A 72 8.03 -10.55 -1.55
N LEU A 73 7.33 -11.54 -2.15
CA LEU A 73 6.64 -12.57 -1.39
C LEU A 73 7.58 -13.49 -0.61
N GLN A 74 8.77 -13.80 -1.13
CA GLN A 74 9.76 -14.58 -0.41
C GLN A 74 10.27 -13.84 0.81
N GLU A 75 10.67 -12.59 0.64
CA GLU A 75 11.19 -11.76 1.73
C GLU A 75 10.15 -11.50 2.84
N ILE A 76 8.91 -11.17 2.48
CA ILE A 76 7.87 -10.95 3.50
C ILE A 76 7.46 -12.26 4.20
N SER A 77 7.55 -13.40 3.52
CA SER A 77 7.29 -14.70 4.15
C SER A 77 8.38 -15.06 5.14
N LEU A 78 9.65 -14.79 4.79
CA LEU A 78 10.76 -14.95 5.73
C LEU A 78 10.62 -14.01 6.94
N ALA A 79 10.24 -12.75 6.72
CA ALA A 79 9.96 -11.83 7.82
C ALA A 79 8.87 -12.38 8.78
N ALA A 80 7.79 -12.97 8.23
CA ALA A 80 6.72 -13.57 9.02
C ALA A 80 7.13 -14.88 9.74
N GLU A 81 8.11 -15.61 9.21
CA GLU A 81 8.73 -16.77 9.91
C GLU A 81 9.61 -16.31 11.07
N LEU A 82 10.37 -15.22 10.89
CA LEU A 82 11.25 -14.64 11.90
C LEU A 82 10.47 -13.95 13.03
N ASP A 83 9.34 -13.32 12.72
CA ASP A 83 8.45 -12.69 13.70
C ASP A 83 6.96 -13.01 13.41
N PRO A 84 6.48 -14.19 13.82
CA PRO A 84 5.14 -14.69 13.47
C PRO A 84 4.00 -14.02 14.24
N ILE A 85 4.28 -13.18 15.23
CA ILE A 85 3.28 -12.46 16.01
C ILE A 85 3.20 -10.96 15.65
N SER A 86 4.06 -10.48 14.77
CA SER A 86 4.02 -9.10 14.30
C SER A 86 2.81 -8.86 13.41
N THR A 87 1.81 -8.15 13.93
CA THR A 87 0.61 -7.79 13.16
C THR A 87 0.93 -6.92 11.96
N ALA A 88 2.00 -6.11 12.02
CA ALA A 88 2.48 -5.30 10.91
C ALA A 88 3.00 -6.18 9.76
N ILE A 89 3.89 -7.13 10.05
CA ILE A 89 4.45 -8.05 9.06
C ILE A 89 3.34 -8.93 8.45
N LEU A 90 2.45 -9.49 9.28
CA LEU A 90 1.34 -10.32 8.79
C LEU A 90 0.38 -9.54 7.89
N LYS A 91 0.07 -8.29 8.23
CA LYS A 91 -0.75 -7.40 7.39
C LYS A 91 -0.08 -7.13 6.05
N ASP A 92 1.24 -6.85 6.03
CA ASP A 92 1.95 -6.57 4.79
C ASP A 92 2.20 -7.83 3.96
N GLN A 93 2.36 -8.99 4.59
CA GLN A 93 2.30 -10.27 3.89
C GLN A 93 0.93 -10.47 3.21
N GLY A 94 -0.16 -10.16 3.92
CA GLY A 94 -1.51 -10.17 3.34
C GLY A 94 -1.66 -9.18 2.19
N MET A 95 -1.07 -7.99 2.28
CA MET A 95 -1.04 -7.03 1.17
C MET A 95 -0.22 -7.55 -0.01
N ALA A 96 0.91 -8.22 0.21
CA ALA A 96 1.69 -8.86 -0.85
C ALA A 96 0.88 -9.96 -1.55
N PHE A 97 0.12 -10.78 -0.82
CA PHE A 97 -0.83 -11.72 -1.41
C PHE A 97 -1.93 -11.01 -2.22
N TYR A 98 -2.46 -9.89 -1.72
CA TYR A 98 -3.45 -9.08 -2.45
C TYR A 98 -2.87 -8.54 -3.77
N TYR A 99 -1.68 -7.98 -3.75
CA TYR A 99 -1.01 -7.46 -4.95
C TYR A 99 -0.64 -8.55 -5.96
N THR A 100 -0.43 -9.77 -5.50
CA THR A 100 -0.18 -10.94 -6.37
C THR A 100 -1.45 -11.72 -6.72
N ARG A 101 -2.63 -11.18 -6.47
CA ARG A 101 -3.97 -11.75 -6.78
C ARG A 101 -4.29 -13.04 -6.00
N GLN A 102 -3.56 -13.34 -4.93
CA GLN A 102 -3.84 -14.47 -4.05
C GLN A 102 -4.83 -14.04 -2.95
N TYR A 103 -6.04 -13.66 -3.34
CA TYR A 103 -7.01 -12.97 -2.46
C TYR A 103 -7.49 -13.80 -1.28
N ASP A 104 -7.58 -15.12 -1.43
CA ASP A 104 -7.95 -16.00 -0.32
C ASP A 104 -6.87 -15.98 0.78
N LYS A 105 -5.58 -16.05 0.40
CA LYS A 105 -4.47 -15.93 1.36
C LYS A 105 -4.40 -14.54 1.99
N ALA A 106 -4.70 -13.50 1.22
CA ALA A 106 -4.80 -12.14 1.76
C ALA A 106 -5.89 -12.05 2.82
N TYR A 107 -7.05 -12.67 2.59
CA TYR A 107 -8.14 -12.75 3.56
C TYR A 107 -7.75 -13.55 4.81
N GLU A 108 -7.11 -14.72 4.65
CA GLU A 108 -6.62 -15.55 5.78
C GLU A 108 -5.65 -14.75 6.66
N ASN A 109 -4.71 -14.00 6.05
CA ASN A 109 -3.80 -13.15 6.79
C ASN A 109 -4.51 -11.99 7.51
N ALA A 110 -5.56 -11.42 6.91
CA ALA A 110 -6.37 -10.42 7.58
C ALA A 110 -7.06 -11.00 8.84
N ILE A 111 -7.62 -12.21 8.75
CA ILE A 111 -8.24 -12.89 9.89
C ILE A 111 -7.19 -13.19 10.96
N LYS A 112 -6.05 -13.78 10.60
CA LYS A 112 -4.95 -14.07 11.54
C LYS A 112 -4.46 -12.80 12.26
N THR A 113 -4.35 -11.70 11.54
CA THR A 113 -3.95 -10.41 12.13
C THR A 113 -4.98 -9.92 13.15
N LEU A 114 -6.28 -10.06 12.84
CA LEU A 114 -7.38 -9.65 13.73
C LEU A 114 -7.57 -10.60 14.92
N GLU A 115 -7.20 -11.87 14.80
CA GLU A 115 -7.15 -12.81 15.94
C GLU A 115 -6.06 -12.41 16.95
N LEU A 116 -4.90 -11.95 16.47
CA LEU A 116 -3.81 -11.46 17.32
C LEU A 116 -4.11 -10.09 17.94
N ASN A 117 -4.76 -9.21 17.19
CA ASN A 117 -5.15 -7.87 17.63
C ASN A 117 -6.52 -7.51 17.04
N PRO A 118 -7.63 -7.69 17.78
CA PRO A 118 -8.98 -7.45 17.31
C PRO A 118 -9.27 -6.00 16.90
N ASP A 119 -8.50 -5.04 17.41
CA ASP A 119 -8.64 -3.61 17.09
C ASP A 119 -7.60 -3.11 16.07
N PHE A 120 -6.90 -4.02 15.39
CA PHE A 120 -5.89 -3.64 14.41
C PHE A 120 -6.53 -3.06 13.16
N ILE A 121 -6.53 -1.74 13.07
CA ILE A 121 -7.25 -0.94 12.05
C ILE A 121 -6.99 -1.45 10.63
N THR A 122 -5.72 -1.67 10.27
CA THR A 122 -5.34 -2.08 8.91
C THR A 122 -5.69 -3.54 8.58
N GLY A 123 -5.95 -4.39 9.58
CA GLY A 123 -6.48 -5.73 9.40
C GLY A 123 -7.88 -5.71 8.79
N PHE A 124 -8.77 -4.84 9.28
CA PHE A 124 -10.10 -4.65 8.68
C PHE A 124 -10.04 -4.09 7.26
N ARG A 125 -9.08 -3.20 6.98
CA ARG A 125 -8.85 -2.71 5.62
C ARG A 125 -8.46 -3.85 4.68
N LEU A 126 -7.49 -4.68 5.06
CA LEU A 126 -7.06 -5.83 4.26
C LEU A 126 -8.20 -6.83 4.05
N LYS A 127 -9.00 -7.10 5.12
CA LYS A 127 -10.19 -7.93 5.04
C LYS A 127 -11.19 -7.39 4.01
N SER A 128 -11.50 -6.10 4.05
CA SER A 128 -12.41 -5.45 3.10
C SER A 128 -11.89 -5.55 1.66
N LEU A 129 -10.59 -5.27 1.42
CA LEU A 129 -9.97 -5.36 0.10
C LEU A 129 -10.04 -6.77 -0.48
N SER A 130 -9.76 -7.79 0.32
CA SER A 130 -9.77 -9.20 -0.10
C SER A 130 -11.18 -9.68 -0.44
N LEU A 131 -12.16 -9.30 0.38
CA LEU A 131 -13.58 -9.60 0.14
C LEU A 131 -14.10 -8.90 -1.11
N GLN A 132 -13.76 -7.63 -1.30
CA GLN A 132 -14.11 -6.88 -2.51
C GLN A 132 -13.53 -7.56 -3.76
N ALA A 133 -12.25 -7.95 -3.73
CA ALA A 133 -11.58 -8.58 -4.87
C ALA A 133 -12.15 -9.96 -5.23
N THR A 134 -12.80 -10.64 -4.29
CA THR A 134 -13.51 -11.92 -4.51
C THR A 134 -15.02 -11.75 -4.77
N GLY A 135 -15.51 -10.51 -4.94
CA GLY A 135 -16.91 -10.21 -5.24
C GLY A 135 -17.88 -10.34 -4.04
N LYS A 136 -17.36 -10.50 -2.82
CA LYS A 136 -18.15 -10.57 -1.59
C LYS A 136 -18.44 -9.16 -1.05
N PHE A 137 -19.20 -8.39 -1.83
CA PHE A 137 -19.35 -6.94 -1.61
C PHE A 137 -20.02 -6.57 -0.29
N GLU A 138 -21.06 -7.28 0.15
CA GLU A 138 -21.76 -6.98 1.42
C GLU A 138 -20.83 -7.21 2.63
N GLU A 139 -20.05 -8.29 2.61
CA GLU A 139 -19.05 -8.56 3.63
C GLU A 139 -17.90 -7.53 3.60
N ALA A 140 -17.52 -7.09 2.39
CA ALA A 140 -16.51 -6.04 2.21
C ALA A 140 -16.98 -4.70 2.79
N ILE A 141 -18.25 -4.33 2.60
CA ILE A 141 -18.86 -3.14 3.20
C ILE A 141 -18.84 -3.23 4.72
N THR A 142 -19.27 -4.37 5.28
CA THR A 142 -19.24 -4.59 6.74
C THR A 142 -17.83 -4.43 7.31
N ALA A 143 -16.82 -5.00 6.64
CA ALA A 143 -15.42 -4.86 7.06
C ALA A 143 -14.93 -3.39 6.93
N ASN A 144 -15.36 -2.68 5.87
CA ASN A 144 -15.05 -1.26 5.65
C ASN A 144 -15.67 -0.37 6.75
N GLU A 145 -16.90 -0.66 7.20
CA GLU A 145 -17.54 0.05 8.31
C GLU A 145 -16.78 -0.11 9.62
N GLN A 146 -16.29 -1.33 9.93
CA GLN A 146 -15.44 -1.55 11.11
C GLN A 146 -14.12 -0.78 11.00
N TRP A 147 -13.48 -0.83 9.83
CA TRP A 147 -12.30 -0.01 9.57
C TRP A 147 -12.59 1.48 9.77
N GLY A 148 -13.70 1.99 9.27
CA GLY A 148 -14.12 3.39 9.42
C GLY A 148 -14.33 3.81 10.87
N LYS A 149 -14.96 2.97 11.68
CA LYS A 149 -15.16 3.23 13.13
C LYS A 149 -13.84 3.36 13.88
N LEU A 150 -12.86 2.50 13.53
CA LEU A 150 -11.56 2.47 14.21
C LEU A 150 -10.60 3.57 13.72
N THR A 151 -10.61 3.89 12.43
CA THR A 151 -9.74 4.95 11.88
C THR A 151 -10.22 6.35 12.24
N GLY A 152 -11.53 6.55 12.44
CA GLY A 152 -12.12 7.87 12.67
C GLY A 152 -11.97 8.85 11.49
N ASP A 153 -11.62 8.35 10.30
CA ASP A 153 -11.45 9.13 9.09
C ASP A 153 -12.62 8.87 8.11
N PRO A 154 -13.65 9.74 8.13
CA PRO A 154 -14.84 9.53 7.29
C PRO A 154 -14.52 9.62 5.80
N VAL A 155 -13.60 10.50 5.38
CA VAL A 155 -13.26 10.68 3.97
C VAL A 155 -12.66 9.39 3.40
N LYS A 156 -11.66 8.79 4.07
CA LYS A 156 -11.08 7.52 3.62
C LYS A 156 -12.08 6.38 3.60
N THR A 157 -12.97 6.34 4.60
CA THR A 157 -14.01 5.32 4.71
C THR A 157 -15.01 5.42 3.56
N GLU A 158 -15.47 6.63 3.25
CA GLU A 158 -16.40 6.89 2.15
C GLU A 158 -15.76 6.67 0.78
N LEU A 159 -14.50 7.06 0.56
CA LEU A 159 -13.76 6.77 -0.67
C LEU A 159 -13.59 5.24 -0.88
N SER A 160 -13.31 4.51 0.19
CA SER A 160 -13.23 3.04 0.12
C SER A 160 -14.60 2.44 -0.23
N LEU A 161 -15.67 2.91 0.40
CA LEU A 161 -17.04 2.48 0.09
C LEU A 161 -17.42 2.82 -1.36
N ALA A 162 -17.14 4.02 -1.84
CA ALA A 162 -17.39 4.42 -3.22
C ALA A 162 -16.67 3.49 -4.22
N HIS A 163 -15.44 3.06 -3.91
CA HIS A 163 -14.73 2.10 -4.75
C HIS A 163 -15.39 0.70 -4.71
N ILE A 164 -15.87 0.24 -3.55
CA ILE A 164 -16.62 -1.02 -3.43
C ILE A 164 -17.89 -0.93 -4.28
N MET A 165 -18.66 0.17 -4.19
CA MET A 165 -19.87 0.40 -4.98
C MET A 165 -19.60 0.41 -6.49
N ALA A 166 -18.50 1.08 -6.92
CA ALA A 166 -18.10 1.11 -8.33
C ALA A 166 -17.83 -0.30 -8.88
N THR A 167 -17.10 -1.13 -8.12
CA THR A 167 -16.78 -2.52 -8.52
C THR A 167 -17.96 -3.47 -8.40
N ALA A 168 -18.92 -3.19 -7.51
CA ALA A 168 -20.19 -3.91 -7.41
C ALA A 168 -21.20 -3.54 -8.51
N GLY A 169 -20.83 -2.63 -9.43
CA GLY A 169 -21.70 -2.20 -10.54
C GLY A 169 -22.68 -1.08 -10.18
N LYS A 170 -22.67 -0.57 -8.94
CA LYS A 170 -23.51 0.55 -8.47
C LYS A 170 -22.88 1.90 -8.88
N LYS A 171 -22.71 2.10 -10.20
CA LYS A 171 -21.89 3.19 -10.76
C LYS A 171 -22.38 4.60 -10.42
N GLU A 172 -23.69 4.85 -10.51
CA GLU A 172 -24.29 6.17 -10.24
C GLU A 172 -24.10 6.56 -8.77
N GLU A 173 -24.29 5.60 -7.88
CA GLU A 173 -24.13 5.78 -6.43
C GLU A 173 -22.67 6.10 -6.09
N ALA A 174 -21.72 5.31 -6.61
CA ALA A 174 -20.28 5.55 -6.45
C ALA A 174 -19.85 6.92 -6.97
N LEU A 175 -20.36 7.32 -8.14
CA LEU A 175 -20.05 8.62 -8.73
C LEU A 175 -20.61 9.78 -7.91
N SER A 176 -21.85 9.64 -7.41
CA SER A 176 -22.49 10.64 -6.54
C SER A 176 -21.73 10.84 -5.25
N MET A 177 -21.33 9.74 -4.59
CA MET A 177 -20.51 9.78 -3.38
C MET A 177 -19.16 10.46 -3.63
N THR A 178 -18.45 10.06 -4.69
CA THR A 178 -17.14 10.62 -5.03
C THR A 178 -17.23 12.14 -5.28
N ARG A 179 -18.24 12.60 -6.00
CA ARG A 179 -18.47 14.04 -6.25
C ARG A 179 -18.76 14.82 -4.98
N ALA A 180 -19.53 14.25 -4.07
CA ALA A 180 -19.84 14.89 -2.78
C ALA A 180 -18.58 15.05 -1.93
N ILE A 181 -17.73 14.02 -1.85
CA ILE A 181 -16.46 14.07 -1.13
C ILE A 181 -15.53 15.14 -1.73
N VAL A 182 -15.41 15.18 -3.05
CA VAL A 182 -14.56 16.18 -3.74
C VAL A 182 -15.08 17.60 -3.52
N ALA A 183 -16.40 17.82 -3.50
CA ALA A 183 -17.00 19.13 -3.29
C ALA A 183 -16.76 19.68 -1.87
N ASP A 184 -16.66 18.81 -0.85
CA ASP A 184 -16.38 19.21 0.55
C ASP A 184 -14.91 19.67 0.78
N GLN A 185 -14.03 19.44 -0.18
CA GLN A 185 -12.61 19.91 -0.20
C GLN A 185 -11.76 19.55 1.02
N LYS A 186 -12.13 18.53 1.78
CA LYS A 186 -11.38 18.05 2.97
C LYS A 186 -10.43 16.89 2.64
N LEU A 187 -9.89 16.86 1.42
CA LEU A 187 -9.01 15.79 0.97
C LEU A 187 -7.65 15.83 1.68
N GLY A 188 -7.27 14.69 2.24
CA GLY A 188 -5.99 14.45 2.90
C GLY A 188 -4.98 13.70 2.03
N ASN A 189 -4.02 13.08 2.71
CA ASN A 189 -2.99 12.25 2.07
C ASN A 189 -3.57 10.93 1.56
N ASN A 190 -3.17 10.51 0.36
CA ASN A 190 -3.62 9.32 -0.37
C ASN A 190 -5.08 9.34 -0.87
N ASP A 191 -5.81 10.45 -0.71
CA ASP A 191 -7.18 10.55 -1.18
C ASP A 191 -7.26 10.78 -2.69
N TYR A 192 -6.31 11.50 -3.26
CA TYR A 192 -6.22 11.77 -4.69
C TYR A 192 -6.03 10.49 -5.49
N ARG A 193 -5.14 9.60 -5.03
CA ARG A 193 -4.99 8.26 -5.61
C ARG A 193 -6.29 7.45 -5.50
N SER A 194 -6.92 7.48 -4.35
CA SER A 194 -8.17 6.73 -4.12
C SER A 194 -9.29 7.19 -5.04
N ILE A 195 -9.43 8.49 -5.28
CA ILE A 195 -10.38 9.07 -6.23
C ILE A 195 -10.04 8.61 -7.67
N GLY A 196 -8.75 8.62 -8.04
CA GLY A 196 -8.30 8.10 -9.34
C GLY A 196 -8.69 6.65 -9.56
N GLN A 197 -8.54 5.81 -8.53
CA GLN A 197 -8.95 4.40 -8.56
C GLN A 197 -10.46 4.20 -8.70
N ILE A 198 -11.27 5.07 -8.07
CA ILE A 198 -12.73 5.03 -8.23
C ILE A 198 -13.11 5.36 -9.68
N TYR A 199 -12.55 6.43 -10.26
CA TYR A 199 -12.83 6.76 -11.66
C TYR A 199 -12.36 5.67 -12.63
N ALA A 200 -11.24 5.00 -12.35
CA ALA A 200 -10.78 3.83 -13.10
C ALA A 200 -11.82 2.70 -13.05
N ALA A 201 -12.34 2.36 -11.86
CA ALA A 201 -13.36 1.32 -11.68
C ALA A 201 -14.70 1.69 -12.37
N LEU A 202 -15.01 2.98 -12.47
CA LEU A 202 -16.17 3.50 -13.21
C LEU A 202 -15.98 3.48 -14.73
N GLY A 203 -14.75 3.26 -15.22
CA GLY A 203 -14.38 3.32 -16.64
C GLY A 203 -14.13 4.74 -17.17
N ASN A 204 -14.04 5.73 -16.29
CA ASN A 204 -13.71 7.10 -16.66
C ASN A 204 -12.19 7.34 -16.59
N ILE A 205 -11.51 6.85 -17.62
CA ILE A 205 -10.04 6.79 -17.68
C ILE A 205 -9.39 8.17 -17.63
N ASP A 206 -10.00 9.17 -18.28
CA ASP A 206 -9.44 10.53 -18.33
C ASP A 206 -9.47 11.20 -16.95
N GLU A 207 -10.60 11.08 -16.23
CA GLU A 207 -10.69 11.61 -14.87
C GLU A 207 -9.76 10.83 -13.92
N ALA A 208 -9.63 9.50 -14.09
CA ALA A 208 -8.70 8.70 -13.29
C ALA A 208 -7.26 9.25 -13.39
N PHE A 209 -6.77 9.48 -14.60
CA PHE A 209 -5.40 10.02 -14.77
C PHE A 209 -5.24 11.45 -14.25
N LYS A 210 -6.25 12.32 -14.35
CA LYS A 210 -6.18 13.67 -13.74
C LYS A 210 -5.93 13.58 -12.22
N TRP A 211 -6.65 12.70 -11.53
CA TRP A 211 -6.49 12.51 -10.09
C TRP A 211 -5.18 11.83 -9.72
N LEU A 212 -4.70 10.89 -10.53
CA LEU A 212 -3.40 10.24 -10.33
C LEU A 212 -2.23 11.22 -10.56
N GLU A 213 -2.33 12.13 -11.52
CA GLU A 213 -1.34 13.19 -11.70
C GLU A 213 -1.32 14.18 -10.50
N LEU A 214 -2.47 14.48 -9.90
CA LEU A 214 -2.53 15.27 -8.67
C LEU A 214 -1.91 14.52 -7.49
N SER A 215 -2.14 13.20 -7.39
CA SER A 215 -1.49 12.32 -6.42
C SER A 215 0.04 12.34 -6.55
N TYR A 216 0.54 12.29 -7.80
CA TYR A 216 1.97 12.41 -8.10
C TYR A 216 2.54 13.77 -7.66
N ILE A 217 1.87 14.87 -8.00
CA ILE A 217 2.30 16.23 -7.62
C ILE A 217 2.37 16.39 -6.10
N ARG A 218 1.46 15.74 -5.38
CA ARG A 218 1.43 15.72 -3.91
C ARG A 218 2.39 14.72 -3.28
N ARG A 219 3.07 13.91 -4.10
CA ARG A 219 3.96 12.84 -3.65
C ARG A 219 3.27 11.89 -2.66
N GLU A 220 2.03 11.49 -2.98
CA GLU A 220 1.32 10.50 -2.16
C GLU A 220 2.06 9.17 -2.21
N GLU A 221 2.49 8.71 -1.03
CA GLU A 221 3.31 7.50 -0.85
C GLU A 221 2.65 6.25 -1.48
N ALA A 222 1.34 6.11 -1.29
CA ALA A 222 0.61 4.96 -1.79
C ALA A 222 0.62 4.84 -3.34
N LEU A 223 1.06 5.87 -4.07
CA LEU A 223 1.21 5.81 -5.53
C LEU A 223 2.32 4.82 -5.95
N CYS A 224 3.31 4.56 -5.07
CA CYS A 224 4.40 3.62 -5.34
C CYS A 224 3.93 2.18 -5.59
N ASN A 225 2.74 1.81 -5.10
CA ASN A 225 2.15 0.50 -5.33
C ASN A 225 1.48 0.31 -6.71
N MET A 226 1.43 1.35 -7.54
CA MET A 226 0.58 1.34 -8.75
C MET A 226 0.90 0.20 -9.72
N LYS A 227 2.16 -0.26 -9.80
CA LYS A 227 2.55 -1.37 -10.67
C LYS A 227 1.83 -2.68 -10.34
N LEU A 228 1.56 -2.94 -9.07
CA LEU A 228 0.97 -4.21 -8.62
C LEU A 228 -0.49 -4.06 -8.15
N ASP A 229 -0.94 -2.86 -7.79
CA ASP A 229 -2.28 -2.66 -7.24
C ASP A 229 -3.37 -3.08 -8.25
N PRO A 230 -4.22 -4.09 -7.90
CA PRO A 230 -5.33 -4.53 -8.74
C PRO A 230 -6.30 -3.41 -9.13
N LYS A 231 -6.42 -2.38 -8.29
CA LYS A 231 -7.28 -1.23 -8.55
C LYS A 231 -6.82 -0.37 -9.73
N MET A 232 -5.58 -0.56 -10.18
CA MET A 232 -5.00 0.10 -11.35
C MET A 232 -5.17 -0.71 -12.64
N ASP A 233 -5.68 -1.96 -12.57
CA ASP A 233 -5.80 -2.84 -13.74
C ASP A 233 -6.57 -2.22 -14.92
N PRO A 234 -7.66 -1.42 -14.69
CA PRO A 234 -8.36 -0.77 -15.81
C PRO A 234 -7.54 0.29 -16.57
N LEU A 235 -6.40 0.71 -16.01
CA LEU A 235 -5.54 1.75 -16.57
C LEU A 235 -4.29 1.22 -17.28
N ARG A 236 -3.96 -0.06 -17.13
CA ARG A 236 -2.66 -0.62 -17.54
C ARG A 236 -2.40 -0.54 -19.04
N ASP A 237 -3.45 -0.66 -19.86
CA ASP A 237 -3.32 -0.62 -21.32
C ASP A 237 -3.24 0.81 -21.88
N ASP A 238 -3.44 1.84 -21.04
CA ASP A 238 -3.32 3.23 -21.45
C ASP A 238 -1.85 3.69 -21.33
N PRO A 239 -1.25 4.31 -22.37
CA PRO A 239 0.16 4.73 -22.34
C PRO A 239 0.50 5.73 -21.25
N ARG A 240 -0.50 6.44 -20.71
CA ARG A 240 -0.31 7.34 -19.56
C ARG A 240 0.08 6.59 -18.29
N PHE A 241 -0.28 5.31 -18.17
CA PHE A 241 0.09 4.48 -17.04
C PHE A 241 1.60 4.32 -16.94
N ASP A 242 2.24 3.86 -18.02
CA ASP A 242 3.70 3.70 -18.06
C ASP A 242 4.44 5.04 -17.91
N ALA A 243 3.88 6.11 -18.50
CA ALA A 243 4.43 7.45 -18.34
C ALA A 243 4.42 7.91 -16.87
N LEU A 244 3.35 7.61 -16.12
CA LEU A 244 3.25 7.97 -14.70
C LEU A 244 4.17 7.09 -13.84
N VAL A 245 4.25 5.78 -14.10
CA VAL A 245 5.21 4.87 -13.46
C VAL A 245 6.64 5.39 -13.62
N LYS A 246 7.01 5.79 -14.84
CA LYS A 246 8.33 6.35 -15.11
C LYS A 246 8.59 7.69 -14.39
N LYS A 247 7.58 8.55 -14.24
CA LYS A 247 7.68 9.81 -13.46
C LYS A 247 7.99 9.55 -11.98
N ILE A 248 7.46 8.45 -11.42
CA ILE A 248 7.71 8.04 -10.03
C ILE A 248 9.13 7.46 -9.88
N GLY A 249 9.77 7.07 -10.99
CA GLY A 249 11.10 6.45 -11.02
C GLY A 249 11.08 4.93 -10.86
N LEU A 250 9.94 4.30 -11.06
CA LEU A 250 9.74 2.85 -10.92
C LEU A 250 9.82 2.12 -12.27
#